data_4cc4c2bfae1c3569010004d9cfcfe237
#
_entry.id   4cc4c2bfae1c3569010004d9cfcfe237
#
_cell.length_a   1.000
_cell.length_b   1.000
_cell.length_c   1.000
_cell.angle_alpha   90.00
_cell.angle_beta   90.00
_cell.angle_gamma   90.00
#
_symmetry.space_group_name_H-M   'P 1'
#
loop_
_entity.id
_entity.type
_entity.pdbx_description
1 polymer ?
#
loop_
_entity_poly.entity_id
_entity_poly.type
_entity_poly.pdbx_seq_one_letter_code
_entity_poly.pdbx_strand_id
1 'polypeptide(L)'
;MPLDFTPEQIGVPEHVNFPVEFEPTKYDKSKYVINGNTGEYLGIVGNGFTCANHGDFFTKAHNTISEHLGEEFCDSMNIKYRTARNNAWVMMDMTMPNVLRNIQSDKHSTTIAPRLIALHGIDGSCSNMVFFGAIDFFCTNGMITGD
;
A
#
# COMPACT_ATOMS: atom_id res chain seq x y z
N MET A 1 12.31 19.69 4.69
CA MET A 1 13.00 18.40 4.82
C MET A 1 12.12 17.28 4.33
N PRO A 2 12.59 16.43 3.45
CA PRO A 2 11.80 15.26 3.06
C PRO A 2 11.63 14.34 4.27
N LEU A 3 10.44 13.76 4.39
CA LEU A 3 10.17 12.74 5.40
C LEU A 3 10.72 11.42 4.89
N ASP A 4 11.42 10.73 5.76
CA ASP A 4 12.16 9.52 5.40
C ASP A 4 11.88 8.41 6.43
N PHE A 5 10.62 7.99 6.49
CA PHE A 5 10.24 6.88 7.34
C PHE A 5 10.73 5.56 6.74
N THR A 6 11.06 4.62 7.62
CA THR A 6 11.46 3.26 7.21
C THR A 6 10.24 2.36 7.18
N PRO A 7 10.31 1.20 6.49
CA PRO A 7 9.20 0.24 6.50
C PRO A 7 8.77 -0.16 7.92
N GLU A 8 9.71 -0.34 8.83
CA GLU A 8 9.40 -0.70 10.21
C GLU A 8 8.62 0.40 10.93
N GLN A 9 8.98 1.66 10.67
CA GLN A 9 8.30 2.80 11.30
C GLN A 9 6.86 2.97 10.83
N ILE A 10 6.53 2.52 9.63
CA ILE A 10 5.15 2.56 9.13
C ILE A 10 4.42 1.24 9.31
N GLY A 11 5.03 0.29 10.02
CA GLY A 11 4.38 -0.96 10.41
C GLY A 11 4.27 -2.01 9.33
N VAL A 12 5.10 -1.95 8.27
CA VAL A 12 5.11 -3.01 7.25
C VAL A 12 5.46 -4.33 7.93
N PRO A 13 4.59 -5.36 7.82
CA PRO A 13 4.89 -6.64 8.45
C PRO A 13 6.19 -7.23 7.95
N GLU A 14 6.98 -7.78 8.87
CA GLU A 14 8.28 -8.33 8.52
C GLU A 14 8.20 -9.43 7.48
N HIS A 15 7.18 -10.28 7.58
CA HIS A 15 7.02 -11.41 6.67
C HIS A 15 6.68 -11.02 5.23
N VAL A 16 6.24 -9.78 4.97
CA VAL A 16 6.00 -9.31 3.61
C VAL A 16 7.13 -8.43 3.08
N ASN A 17 8.01 -7.95 3.95
CA ASN A 17 9.12 -7.09 3.55
C ASN A 17 10.36 -7.93 3.24
N PHE A 18 10.24 -8.79 2.23
CA PHE A 18 11.33 -9.67 1.80
C PHE A 18 11.97 -9.11 0.53
N PRO A 19 13.24 -9.46 0.28
CA PRO A 19 13.86 -9.11 -1.00
C PRO A 19 13.23 -9.94 -2.12
N VAL A 20 12.91 -9.26 -3.21
CA VAL A 20 12.38 -9.92 -4.40
C VAL A 20 13.55 -10.34 -5.26
N GLU A 21 13.62 -11.64 -5.57
CA GLU A 21 14.68 -12.20 -6.41
C GLU A 21 14.06 -12.80 -7.66
N PHE A 22 14.90 -12.98 -8.68
CA PHE A 22 14.48 -13.54 -9.96
C PHE A 22 15.39 -14.70 -10.32
N GLU A 23 14.82 -15.70 -10.99
CA GLU A 23 15.54 -16.86 -11.46
C GLU A 23 15.09 -17.21 -12.87
N PRO A 24 16.00 -17.47 -13.81
CA PRO A 24 15.60 -17.82 -15.18
C PRO A 24 14.75 -19.08 -15.22
N THR A 25 13.76 -19.09 -16.11
CA THR A 25 13.04 -20.31 -16.44
C THR A 25 13.76 -21.02 -17.58
N LYS A 26 13.25 -22.19 -17.96
CA LYS A 26 13.78 -22.88 -19.15
C LYS A 26 13.42 -22.17 -20.47
N TYR A 27 12.57 -21.16 -20.42
CA TYR A 27 12.18 -20.37 -21.59
C TYR A 27 12.94 -19.05 -21.60
N ASP A 28 13.43 -18.63 -22.77
CA ASP A 28 14.33 -17.48 -22.92
C ASP A 28 13.72 -16.15 -22.52
N LYS A 29 12.40 -16.04 -22.49
CA LYS A 29 11.73 -14.74 -22.33
C LYS A 29 11.04 -14.57 -20.98
N SER A 30 11.26 -15.50 -20.07
CA SER A 30 10.58 -15.45 -18.76
C SER A 30 11.53 -15.77 -17.61
N LYS A 31 11.10 -15.36 -16.43
CA LYS A 31 11.81 -15.61 -15.18
C LYS A 31 10.83 -15.83 -14.06
N TYR A 32 11.26 -16.56 -13.04
CA TYR A 32 10.48 -16.71 -11.80
C TYR A 32 10.70 -15.51 -10.89
N VAL A 33 9.62 -15.13 -10.20
CA VAL A 33 9.69 -14.20 -9.08
C VAL A 33 9.75 -15.03 -7.81
N ILE A 34 10.71 -14.74 -6.95
CA ILE A 34 11.03 -15.56 -5.78
C ILE A 34 11.11 -14.68 -4.56
N ASN A 35 10.53 -15.18 -3.45
CA ASN A 35 10.76 -14.59 -2.12
C ASN A 35 12.19 -14.93 -1.71
N GLY A 36 13.05 -13.89 -1.61
CA GLY A 36 14.46 -14.09 -1.33
C GLY A 36 14.75 -14.62 0.08
N ASN A 37 13.79 -14.53 1.01
CA ASN A 37 13.99 -15.08 2.36
C ASN A 37 13.59 -16.55 2.46
N THR A 38 12.58 -16.99 1.72
CA THR A 38 12.06 -18.36 1.84
C THR A 38 12.38 -19.23 0.65
N GLY A 39 12.73 -18.64 -0.48
CA GLY A 39 12.92 -19.37 -1.72
C GLY A 39 11.63 -19.74 -2.42
N GLU A 40 10.49 -19.29 -1.92
CA GLU A 40 9.19 -19.62 -2.52
C GLU A 40 9.01 -18.94 -3.87
N TYR A 41 8.52 -19.71 -4.85
CA TYR A 41 8.18 -19.16 -6.17
C TYR A 41 6.81 -18.48 -6.10
N LEU A 42 6.78 -17.22 -6.53
CA LEU A 42 5.58 -16.39 -6.43
C LEU A 42 4.87 -16.21 -7.77
N GLY A 43 5.59 -16.34 -8.86
CA GLY A 43 5.00 -16.18 -10.18
C GLY A 43 6.04 -16.25 -11.28
N ILE A 44 5.57 -16.14 -12.52
CA ILE A 44 6.41 -16.10 -13.70
C ILE A 44 6.12 -14.81 -14.45
N VAL A 45 7.17 -14.09 -14.80
CA VAL A 45 7.06 -12.79 -15.48
C VAL A 45 8.01 -12.76 -16.67
N GLY A 46 7.84 -11.77 -17.53
CA GLY A 46 8.78 -11.52 -18.62
C GLY A 46 10.13 -11.03 -18.10
N ASN A 47 11.18 -11.25 -18.88
CA ASN A 47 12.53 -10.85 -18.48
C ASN A 47 12.70 -9.36 -18.22
N GLY A 48 11.88 -8.55 -18.86
CA GLY A 48 11.92 -7.09 -18.65
C GLY A 48 11.20 -6.61 -17.41
N PHE A 49 10.53 -7.50 -16.68
CA PHE A 49 9.77 -7.11 -15.49
C PHE A 49 10.73 -6.75 -14.35
N THR A 50 10.46 -5.62 -13.70
CA THR A 50 11.14 -5.19 -12.49
C THR A 50 10.12 -4.70 -11.49
N CYS A 51 10.45 -4.78 -10.21
CA CYS A 51 9.60 -4.26 -9.15
C CYS A 51 10.43 -3.89 -7.94
N ALA A 52 9.89 -2.99 -7.12
CA ALA A 52 10.45 -2.73 -5.80
C ALA A 52 9.97 -3.82 -4.83
N ASN A 53 10.63 -3.94 -3.69
CA ASN A 53 10.11 -4.72 -2.58
C ASN A 53 8.86 -4.06 -2.02
N HIS A 54 8.00 -4.83 -1.34
CA HIS A 54 6.79 -4.26 -0.74
C HIS A 54 7.11 -3.10 0.19
N GLY A 55 8.07 -3.28 1.09
CA GLY A 55 8.44 -2.25 2.04
C GLY A 55 8.85 -0.94 1.38
N ASP A 56 9.66 -1.01 0.34
CA ASP A 56 10.12 0.18 -0.37
C ASP A 56 8.98 0.90 -1.08
N PHE A 57 8.08 0.15 -1.69
CA PHE A 57 6.92 0.73 -2.35
C PHE A 57 6.02 1.48 -1.37
N PHE A 58 5.67 0.86 -0.25
CA PHE A 58 4.79 1.48 0.73
C PHE A 58 5.45 2.64 1.45
N THR A 59 6.73 2.54 1.73
CA THR A 59 7.48 3.63 2.36
C THR A 59 7.49 4.86 1.45
N LYS A 60 7.69 4.65 0.16
CA LYS A 60 7.66 5.76 -0.80
C LYS A 60 6.28 6.39 -0.89
N ALA A 61 5.22 5.59 -0.94
CA ALA A 61 3.84 6.09 -0.97
C ALA A 61 3.52 6.88 0.30
N HIS A 62 3.88 6.34 1.45
CA HIS A 62 3.67 6.99 2.75
C HIS A 62 4.41 8.33 2.83
N ASN A 63 5.70 8.33 2.48
CA ASN A 63 6.51 9.52 2.60
C ASN A 63 6.07 10.61 1.63
N THR A 64 5.65 10.23 0.43
CA THR A 64 5.16 11.19 -0.55
C THR A 64 3.88 11.87 -0.08
N ILE A 65 2.89 11.11 0.42
CA ILE A 65 1.65 11.71 0.89
C ILE A 65 1.88 12.54 2.15
N SER A 66 2.77 12.08 3.03
CA SER A 66 3.09 12.78 4.27
C SER A 66 3.77 14.12 4.01
N GLU A 67 4.61 14.21 2.99
CA GLU A 67 5.22 15.47 2.58
C GLU A 67 4.16 16.49 2.12
N HIS A 68 3.13 16.02 1.44
CA HIS A 68 2.05 16.89 0.98
C HIS A 68 1.12 17.32 2.11
N LEU A 69 0.87 16.46 3.09
CA LEU A 69 -0.07 16.74 4.17
C LEU A 69 0.59 17.37 5.40
N GLY A 70 1.92 17.22 5.58
CA GLY A 70 2.65 17.75 6.72
C GLY A 70 2.83 16.72 7.84
N GLU A 71 3.80 17.01 8.72
CA GLU A 71 4.17 16.08 9.80
C GLU A 71 3.06 15.83 10.80
N GLU A 72 2.21 16.83 11.02
CA GLU A 72 1.12 16.71 11.99
C GLU A 72 0.13 15.59 11.64
N PHE A 73 0.04 15.24 10.36
CA PHE A 73 -0.83 14.17 9.92
C PHE A 73 -0.18 12.80 10.08
N CYS A 74 1.14 12.74 10.10
CA CYS A 74 1.87 11.48 10.24
C CYS A 74 1.62 10.82 11.61
N ASP A 75 1.50 11.62 12.66
CA ASP A 75 1.33 11.13 14.02
C ASP A 75 -0.06 10.55 14.27
N SER A 76 -1.02 10.85 13.41
CA SER A 76 -2.40 10.43 13.59
C SER A 76 -2.84 9.34 12.60
N MET A 77 -1.91 8.85 11.78
CA MET A 77 -2.24 7.83 10.78
C MET A 77 -2.49 6.48 11.41
N ASN A 78 -3.55 5.82 10.97
CA ASN A 78 -3.82 4.44 11.29
C ASN A 78 -3.56 3.61 10.04
N ILE A 79 -2.56 2.73 10.10
CA ILE A 79 -2.11 1.99 8.93
C ILE A 79 -2.36 0.51 9.15
N LYS A 80 -3.03 -0.13 8.20
CA LYS A 80 -3.30 -1.56 8.20
C LYS A 80 -2.79 -2.16 6.90
N TYR A 81 -2.42 -3.43 6.95
CA TYR A 81 -1.93 -4.17 5.79
C TYR A 81 -2.74 -5.43 5.60
N ARG A 82 -3.01 -5.77 4.34
CA ARG A 82 -3.66 -7.02 3.96
C ARG A 82 -2.84 -7.68 2.88
N THR A 83 -2.79 -8.99 2.89
CA THR A 83 -1.98 -9.76 1.95
C THR A 83 -2.82 -10.78 1.21
N ALA A 84 -2.36 -11.16 0.03
CA ALA A 84 -2.97 -12.19 -0.79
C ALA A 84 -1.91 -12.84 -1.68
N ARG A 85 -2.23 -13.97 -2.26
CA ARG A 85 -1.37 -14.69 -3.21
C ARG A 85 0.02 -14.95 -2.65
N ASN A 86 0.10 -15.59 -1.48
CA ASN A 86 1.35 -15.92 -0.80
C ASN A 86 2.24 -14.69 -0.56
N ASN A 87 1.60 -13.57 -0.21
CA ASN A 87 2.26 -12.28 0.02
C ASN A 87 2.85 -11.64 -1.25
N ALA A 88 2.49 -12.14 -2.43
CA ALA A 88 2.83 -11.45 -3.68
C ALA A 88 2.04 -10.16 -3.87
N TRP A 89 0.86 -10.09 -3.28
CA TRP A 89 0.03 -8.89 -3.25
C TRP A 89 -0.06 -8.38 -1.82
N VAL A 90 0.21 -7.11 -1.62
CA VAL A 90 0.04 -6.45 -0.32
C VAL A 90 -0.68 -5.14 -0.53
N MET A 91 -1.67 -4.88 0.32
CA MET A 91 -2.41 -3.63 0.32
C MET A 91 -2.13 -2.90 1.63
N MET A 92 -1.74 -1.63 1.51
CA MET A 92 -1.62 -0.72 2.64
C MET A 92 -2.86 0.17 2.68
N ASP A 93 -3.51 0.23 3.84
CA ASP A 93 -4.68 1.06 4.07
C ASP A 93 -4.36 2.08 5.15
N MET A 94 -4.20 3.32 4.75
CA MET A 94 -3.87 4.44 5.63
C MET A 94 -5.09 5.32 5.84
N THR A 95 -5.49 5.48 7.08
CA THR A 95 -6.59 6.37 7.48
C THR A 95 -6.06 7.47 8.38
N MET A 96 -6.54 8.68 8.18
CA MET A 96 -6.13 9.85 8.96
C MET A 96 -7.32 10.37 9.75
N PRO A 97 -7.71 9.69 10.85
CA PRO A 97 -8.96 10.00 11.56
C PRO A 97 -8.96 11.36 12.23
N ASN A 98 -7.80 11.94 12.53
CA ASN A 98 -7.72 13.25 13.16
C ASN A 98 -7.80 14.41 12.14
N VAL A 99 -7.89 14.08 10.85
CA VAL A 99 -8.06 15.07 9.80
C VAL A 99 -9.52 15.03 9.33
N LEU A 100 -10.42 15.36 10.24
CA LEU A 100 -11.84 15.29 9.95
C LEU A 100 -12.31 16.52 9.20
N ARG A 101 -13.16 16.30 8.21
CA ARG A 101 -13.82 17.37 7.50
C ARG A 101 -15.31 17.16 7.54
N ASN A 102 -16.05 18.24 7.82
CA ASN A 102 -17.49 18.17 7.87
C ASN A 102 -18.05 18.73 6.56
N ILE A 103 -18.75 17.87 5.84
CA ILE A 103 -19.41 18.24 4.59
C ILE A 103 -20.91 18.37 4.87
N GLN A 104 -21.45 19.54 4.60
CA GLN A 104 -22.88 19.79 4.79
C GLN A 104 -23.58 19.89 3.45
N SER A 105 -24.75 19.28 3.39
CA SER A 105 -25.64 19.38 2.23
C SER A 105 -27.02 19.81 2.73
N ASP A 106 -27.94 20.07 1.80
CA ASP A 106 -29.30 20.51 2.15
C ASP A 106 -30.06 19.48 3.01
N LYS A 107 -29.65 18.23 3.00
CA LYS A 107 -30.38 17.15 3.65
C LYS A 107 -29.67 16.57 4.87
N HIS A 108 -28.36 16.63 4.94
CA HIS A 108 -27.61 16.07 6.06
C HIS A 108 -26.17 16.58 6.06
N SER A 109 -25.51 16.40 7.18
CA SER A 109 -24.07 16.66 7.27
C SER A 109 -23.32 15.33 7.42
N THR A 110 -22.12 15.29 6.88
CA THR A 110 -21.27 14.10 6.87
C THR A 110 -19.87 14.47 7.34
N THR A 111 -19.32 13.67 8.22
CA THR A 111 -17.94 13.82 8.65
C THR A 111 -17.08 12.78 7.93
N ILE A 112 -16.05 13.23 7.25
CA ILE A 112 -15.16 12.36 6.48
C ILE A 112 -13.73 12.54 6.95
N ALA A 113 -12.93 11.49 6.76
CA ALA A 113 -11.48 11.52 6.98
C ALA A 113 -10.76 11.03 5.73
N PRO A 114 -9.60 11.60 5.42
CA PRO A 114 -8.80 11.12 4.30
C PRO A 114 -8.36 9.66 4.49
N ARG A 115 -8.27 8.96 3.38
CA ARG A 115 -7.84 7.58 3.34
C ARG A 115 -7.00 7.34 2.09
N LEU A 116 -5.89 6.64 2.26
CA LEU A 116 -5.05 6.24 1.15
C LEU A 116 -4.97 4.72 1.11
N ILE A 117 -5.18 4.16 -0.07
CA ILE A 117 -4.99 2.73 -0.30
C ILE A 117 -3.90 2.58 -1.34
N ALA A 118 -2.90 1.77 -1.03
CA ALA A 118 -1.84 1.42 -1.97
C ALA A 118 -1.82 -0.09 -2.15
N LEU A 119 -1.87 -0.55 -3.39
CA LEU A 119 -1.80 -1.95 -3.74
C LEU A 119 -0.51 -2.21 -4.49
N HIS A 120 0.26 -3.17 -4.02
CA HIS A 120 1.53 -3.54 -4.62
C HIS A 120 1.57 -5.03 -4.93
N GLY A 121 1.80 -5.36 -6.19
CA GLY A 121 1.93 -6.75 -6.63
C GLY A 121 3.30 -6.98 -7.25
N ILE A 122 3.88 -8.13 -6.96
CA ILE A 122 5.22 -8.49 -7.43
C ILE A 122 5.22 -9.74 -8.31
N ASP A 123 4.08 -10.35 -8.56
CA ASP A 123 3.96 -11.56 -9.37
C ASP A 123 3.56 -11.30 -10.83
N GLY A 124 3.45 -10.04 -11.22
CA GLY A 124 3.07 -9.65 -12.56
C GLY A 124 1.57 -9.76 -12.86
N SER A 125 0.76 -10.16 -11.91
CA SER A 125 -0.67 -10.42 -12.14
C SER A 125 -1.56 -9.22 -11.90
N CYS A 126 -1.05 -8.13 -11.33
CA CYS A 126 -1.83 -6.92 -11.14
C CYS A 126 -0.95 -5.67 -11.31
N SER A 127 -1.62 -4.57 -11.60
CA SER A 127 -0.94 -3.28 -11.64
C SER A 127 -0.83 -2.70 -10.24
N ASN A 128 0.27 -2.01 -9.98
CA ASN A 128 0.40 -1.24 -8.74
C ASN A 128 -0.55 -0.05 -8.79
N MET A 129 -1.21 0.22 -7.67
CA MET A 129 -2.16 1.31 -7.59
C MET A 129 -2.01 2.07 -6.28
N VAL A 130 -2.16 3.38 -6.35
CA VAL A 130 -2.28 4.23 -5.17
C VAL A 130 -3.55 5.04 -5.34
N PHE A 131 -4.41 4.97 -4.35
CA PHE A 131 -5.73 5.56 -4.40
C PHE A 131 -5.94 6.43 -3.16
N PHE A 132 -6.40 7.66 -3.36
CA PHE A 132 -6.68 8.58 -2.27
C PHE A 132 -8.16 8.90 -2.26
N GLY A 133 -8.83 8.64 -1.14
CA GLY A 133 -10.25 8.85 -0.99
C GLY A 133 -10.62 9.33 0.41
N ALA A 134 -11.82 8.97 0.84
CA ALA A 134 -12.33 9.37 2.13
C ALA A 134 -13.21 8.30 2.73
N ILE A 135 -13.29 8.30 4.06
CA ILE A 135 -14.20 7.46 4.81
C ILE A 135 -15.29 8.34 5.39
N ASP A 136 -16.54 7.90 5.23
CA ASP A 136 -17.70 8.56 5.82
C ASP A 136 -17.97 7.95 7.19
N PHE A 137 -17.79 8.74 8.23
CA PHE A 137 -17.99 8.27 9.60
C PHE A 137 -19.46 8.18 10.02
N PHE A 138 -20.38 8.71 9.23
CA PHE A 138 -21.80 8.47 9.47
C PHE A 138 -22.24 7.09 9.05
N CYS A 139 -21.57 6.48 8.09
CA CYS A 139 -21.81 5.10 7.72
C CYS A 139 -21.03 4.21 8.69
N THR A 140 -21.54 4.03 9.89
CA THR A 140 -20.84 3.41 11.02
C THR A 140 -20.47 1.96 10.83
N ASN A 141 -20.88 1.34 9.76
CA ASN A 141 -20.61 -0.06 9.49
C ASN A 141 -19.31 -0.32 8.74
N GLY A 142 -18.43 0.68 8.70
CA GLY A 142 -17.16 0.54 8.04
C GLY A 142 -17.26 0.55 6.52
N MET A 143 -18.37 1.02 6.00
CA MET A 143 -18.50 1.17 4.54
C MET A 143 -17.52 2.22 4.05
N ILE A 144 -16.82 1.88 2.99
CA ILE A 144 -15.83 2.74 2.40
C ILE A 144 -16.47 3.42 1.20
N THR A 145 -16.48 4.75 1.22
CA THR A 145 -16.87 5.54 0.09
C THR A 145 -15.66 6.33 -0.38
N GLY A 146 -15.53 6.57 -1.62
CA GLY A 146 -14.39 7.34 -2.11
C GLY A 146 -13.53 6.57 -3.07
N ASP A 147 -14.13 5.97 -3.95
CA ASP A 147 -13.40 5.29 -5.03
C ASP A 147 -12.97 6.27 -6.12
#